data_46c13efd7bd14e633bc4bfeb735a6406
#
_entry.id   46c13efd7bd14e633bc4bfeb735a6406
#
_cell.length_a   1.000
_cell.length_b   1.000
_cell.length_c   1.000
_cell.angle_alpha   90.00
_cell.angle_beta   90.00
_cell.angle_gamma   90.00
#
_symmetry.space_group_name_H-M   'P 1'
#
loop_
_entity.id
_entity.type
_entity.pdbx_description
1 polymer ?
#
loop_
_entity_poly.entity_id
_entity_poly.type
_entity_poly.pdbx_seq_one_letter_code
_entity_poly.pdbx_strand_id
1 'polypeptide(L)'
;MKPVISIIMGSKSDWATMQKTAEVLDNFGVAYEKKVVSAHRTPDLMFKHAEEARSRGIKVIIAGAGGAAHLPGMVAAKTTLPVIGVPVKSRALSGVDSLYSIVQMPGGVDRKSTRLNSSHLKLSRMPSSA
;
A
#
# COMPACT_ATOMS: atom_id res chain seq x y z
N MET A 1 -13.17 -8.13 17.40
CA MET A 1 -13.32 -8.58 16.01
C MET A 1 -11.94 -8.65 15.38
N LYS A 2 -11.64 -9.73 14.69
CA LYS A 2 -10.34 -9.88 14.04
C LYS A 2 -10.21 -8.90 12.87
N PRO A 3 -9.06 -8.23 12.71
CA PRO A 3 -8.88 -7.35 11.58
C PRO A 3 -8.84 -8.11 10.25
N VAL A 4 -9.47 -7.54 9.24
CA VAL A 4 -9.46 -8.08 7.87
C VAL A 4 -8.69 -7.18 6.92
N ILE A 5 -8.39 -5.95 7.34
CA ILE A 5 -7.59 -5.01 6.59
C ILE A 5 -6.35 -4.68 7.40
N SER A 6 -5.19 -4.66 6.76
CA SER A 6 -3.96 -4.22 7.39
C SER A 6 -3.50 -2.92 6.75
N ILE A 7 -3.42 -1.87 7.55
CA ILE A 7 -2.88 -0.58 7.13
C ILE A 7 -1.43 -0.54 7.58
N ILE A 8 -0.52 -0.46 6.64
CA ILE A 8 0.91 -0.35 6.94
C ILE A 8 1.47 0.94 6.37
N MET A 9 2.48 1.45 7.02
CA MET A 9 3.13 2.70 6.62
C MET A 9 4.61 2.65 6.96
N GLY A 10 5.42 3.37 6.20
CA GLY A 10 6.86 3.33 6.37
C GLY A 10 7.39 4.15 7.54
N SER A 11 6.59 5.06 8.05
CA SER A 11 6.98 5.94 9.14
C SER A 11 5.75 6.37 9.93
N LYS A 12 5.95 6.67 11.22
CA LYS A 12 4.87 7.22 12.04
C LYS A 12 4.31 8.52 11.48
N SER A 13 5.15 9.30 10.83
CA SER A 13 4.72 10.57 10.23
C SER A 13 3.70 10.38 9.10
N ASP A 14 3.66 9.20 8.50
CA ASP A 14 2.70 8.90 7.44
C ASP A 14 1.28 8.71 7.99
N TRP A 15 1.14 8.56 9.30
CA TRP A 15 -0.17 8.36 9.92
C TRP A 15 -1.12 9.51 9.64
N ALA A 16 -0.60 10.73 9.55
CA ALA A 16 -1.44 11.89 9.25
C ALA A 16 -2.23 11.69 7.94
N THR A 17 -1.62 11.02 6.97
CA THR A 17 -2.29 10.68 5.70
C THR A 17 -3.12 9.40 5.84
N MET A 18 -2.54 8.36 6.44
CA MET A 18 -3.19 7.05 6.52
C MET A 18 -4.37 7.03 7.49
N GLN A 19 -4.41 7.97 8.40
CA GLN A 19 -5.51 8.14 9.34
C GLN A 19 -6.85 8.30 8.61
N LYS A 20 -6.83 8.91 7.45
CA LYS A 20 -8.06 9.10 6.65
C LYS A 20 -8.60 7.77 6.15
N THR A 21 -7.71 6.85 5.82
CA THR A 21 -8.11 5.48 5.46
C THR A 21 -8.78 4.79 6.64
N ALA A 22 -8.19 4.95 7.82
CA ALA A 22 -8.75 4.34 9.03
C ALA A 22 -10.15 4.91 9.33
N GLU A 23 -10.35 6.20 9.14
CA GLU A 23 -11.66 6.84 9.34
C GLU A 23 -12.71 6.26 8.41
N VAL A 24 -12.36 6.03 7.15
CA VAL A 24 -13.28 5.44 6.18
C VAL A 24 -13.65 4.02 6.61
N LEU A 25 -12.67 3.24 7.04
CA LEU A 25 -12.93 1.87 7.49
C LEU A 25 -13.78 1.84 8.75
N ASP A 26 -13.55 2.79 9.67
CA ASP A 26 -14.39 2.94 10.86
C ASP A 26 -15.84 3.22 10.48
N ASN A 27 -16.04 4.10 9.50
CA ASN A 27 -17.38 4.45 9.03
C ASN A 27 -18.10 3.26 8.40
N PHE A 28 -17.35 2.37 7.75
CA PHE A 28 -17.94 1.16 7.18
C PHE A 28 -18.07 0.01 8.18
N GLY A 29 -17.57 0.19 9.40
CA GLY A 29 -17.61 -0.87 10.40
C GLY A 29 -16.66 -2.03 10.10
N VAL A 30 -15.59 -1.77 9.36
CA VAL A 30 -14.61 -2.81 8.98
C VAL A 30 -13.48 -2.84 9.99
N ALA A 31 -13.19 -4.02 10.52
CA ALA A 31 -12.08 -4.18 11.47
C ALA A 31 -10.74 -4.12 10.74
N TYR A 32 -9.81 -3.36 11.29
CA TYR A 32 -8.49 -3.19 10.68
C TYR A 32 -7.40 -3.13 11.76
N GLU A 33 -6.18 -3.35 11.35
CA GLU A 33 -5.00 -3.11 12.17
C GLU A 33 -4.15 -2.04 11.50
N LYS A 34 -3.27 -1.39 12.26
CA LYS A 34 -2.32 -0.42 11.72
C LYS A 34 -0.94 -0.73 12.25
N LYS A 35 0.07 -0.58 11.41
CA LYS A 35 1.44 -0.94 11.77
C LYS A 35 2.44 -0.12 10.98
N VAL A 36 3.53 0.26 11.65
CA VAL A 36 4.66 0.91 10.98
C VAL A 36 5.66 -0.17 10.57
N VAL A 37 5.88 -0.31 9.27
CA VAL A 37 6.77 -1.31 8.70
C VAL A 37 7.54 -0.66 7.58
N SER A 38 8.85 -0.52 7.74
CA SER A 38 9.68 0.16 6.76
C SER A 38 10.36 -0.82 5.81
N ALA A 39 10.22 -0.58 4.51
CA ALA A 39 10.89 -1.39 3.51
C ALA A 39 12.42 -1.24 3.58
N HIS A 40 12.89 -0.08 3.98
CA HIS A 40 14.32 0.21 4.01
C HIS A 40 14.96 -0.03 5.37
N ARG A 41 14.23 0.23 6.46
CA ARG A 41 14.78 0.13 7.81
C ARG A 41 14.48 -1.19 8.49
N THR A 42 13.34 -1.81 8.19
CA THR A 42 12.94 -3.08 8.80
C THR A 42 12.42 -4.06 7.73
N PRO A 43 13.27 -4.41 6.74
CA PRO A 43 12.81 -5.26 5.64
C PRO A 43 12.36 -6.65 6.09
N ASP A 44 13.02 -7.24 7.08
CA ASP A 44 12.63 -8.57 7.56
C ASP A 44 11.26 -8.55 8.21
N LEU A 45 10.97 -7.51 8.99
CA LEU A 45 9.65 -7.34 9.59
C LEU A 45 8.58 -7.16 8.52
N MET A 46 8.91 -6.39 7.47
CA MET A 46 8.00 -6.18 6.35
C MET A 46 7.70 -7.49 5.63
N PHE A 47 8.72 -8.28 5.34
CA PHE A 47 8.53 -9.55 4.65
C PHE A 47 7.70 -10.52 5.49
N LYS A 48 8.00 -10.61 6.78
CA LYS A 48 7.24 -11.46 7.69
C LYS A 48 5.79 -11.04 7.75
N HIS A 49 5.52 -9.75 7.85
CA HIS A 49 4.17 -9.22 7.87
C HIS A 49 3.41 -9.59 6.60
N ALA A 50 4.05 -9.41 5.44
CA ALA A 50 3.44 -9.72 4.16
C ALA A 50 3.14 -11.21 4.00
N GLU A 51 4.09 -12.05 4.41
CA GLU A 51 3.95 -13.49 4.26
C GLU A 51 2.90 -14.08 5.20
N GLU A 52 2.76 -13.53 6.40
CA GLU A 52 1.84 -14.04 7.41
C GLU A 52 0.45 -13.41 7.36
N ALA A 53 0.27 -12.32 6.62
CA ALA A 53 -0.99 -11.57 6.65
C ALA A 53 -2.20 -12.45 6.30
N ARG A 54 -2.10 -13.22 5.23
CA ARG A 54 -3.21 -14.04 4.78
C ARG A 54 -3.61 -15.09 5.82
N SER A 55 -2.64 -15.74 6.45
CA SER A 55 -2.93 -16.76 7.46
C SER A 55 -3.55 -16.16 8.73
N ARG A 56 -3.33 -14.88 8.98
CA ARG A 56 -3.94 -14.18 10.11
C ARG A 56 -5.35 -13.68 9.81
N GLY A 57 -5.87 -13.91 8.62
CA GLY A 57 -7.21 -13.49 8.24
C GLY A 57 -7.28 -12.14 7.53
N ILE A 58 -6.16 -11.53 7.22
CA ILE A 58 -6.12 -10.29 6.45
C ILE A 58 -6.57 -10.56 5.02
N LYS A 59 -7.41 -9.70 4.49
CA LYS A 59 -7.94 -9.81 3.13
C LYS A 59 -7.32 -8.81 2.16
N VAL A 60 -6.95 -7.64 2.67
CA VAL A 60 -6.38 -6.56 1.86
C VAL A 60 -5.34 -5.82 2.69
N ILE A 61 -4.24 -5.46 2.07
CA ILE A 61 -3.21 -4.62 2.69
C ILE A 61 -3.25 -3.25 2.03
N ILE A 62 -3.31 -2.19 2.83
CA ILE A 62 -3.25 -0.82 2.36
C ILE A 62 -1.92 -0.25 2.84
N ALA A 63 -1.03 0.05 1.90
CA ALA A 63 0.34 0.43 2.22
C ALA A 63 0.62 1.87 1.77
N GLY A 64 0.99 2.72 2.72
CA GLY A 64 1.34 4.10 2.45
C GLY A 64 2.83 4.34 2.59
N ALA A 65 3.40 5.07 1.65
CA ALA A 65 4.82 5.42 1.68
C ALA A 65 5.07 6.72 0.92
N GLY A 66 6.07 7.46 1.36
CA GLY A 66 6.45 8.73 0.73
C GLY A 66 7.82 8.68 0.08
N GLY A 67 8.06 9.60 -0.83
CA GLY A 67 9.32 9.70 -1.56
C GLY A 67 9.57 8.48 -2.44
N ALA A 68 10.66 7.78 -2.19
CA ALA A 68 10.94 6.50 -2.83
C ALA A 68 10.04 5.43 -2.21
N ALA A 69 8.80 5.39 -2.62
CA ALA A 69 7.71 4.65 -1.99
C ALA A 69 7.71 3.18 -2.41
N HIS A 70 8.69 2.43 -1.93
CA HIS A 70 8.89 1.02 -2.29
C HIS A 70 8.03 0.05 -1.51
N LEU A 71 7.49 0.46 -0.36
CA LEU A 71 6.76 -0.42 0.53
C LEU A 71 5.61 -1.18 -0.14
N PRO A 72 4.71 -0.52 -0.88
CA PRO A 72 3.58 -1.24 -1.49
C PRO A 72 4.03 -2.34 -2.46
N GLY A 73 5.01 -2.04 -3.32
CA GLY A 73 5.51 -2.99 -4.29
C GLY A 73 6.24 -4.16 -3.65
N MET A 74 7.06 -3.89 -2.65
CA MET A 74 7.81 -4.95 -1.97
C MET A 74 6.88 -5.87 -1.18
N VAL A 75 5.86 -5.32 -0.56
CA VAL A 75 4.84 -6.11 0.13
C VAL A 75 4.06 -6.95 -0.87
N ALA A 76 3.66 -6.36 -1.98
CA ALA A 76 2.92 -7.07 -3.03
C ALA A 76 3.71 -8.26 -3.59
N ALA A 77 5.03 -8.15 -3.64
CA ALA A 77 5.88 -9.23 -4.11
C ALA A 77 5.91 -10.42 -3.16
N LYS A 78 5.53 -10.22 -1.90
CA LYS A 78 5.62 -11.24 -0.85
C LYS A 78 4.27 -11.76 -0.37
N THR A 79 3.17 -11.36 -0.99
CA THR A 79 1.85 -11.80 -0.58
C THR A 79 0.97 -12.07 -1.80
N THR A 80 -0.01 -12.95 -1.63
CA THR A 80 -1.03 -13.17 -2.66
C THR A 80 -2.23 -12.26 -2.48
N LEU A 81 -2.27 -11.49 -1.38
CA LEU A 81 -3.37 -10.57 -1.12
C LEU A 81 -3.26 -9.32 -2.01
N PRO A 82 -4.40 -8.70 -2.30
CA PRO A 82 -4.38 -7.39 -2.96
C PRO A 82 -3.68 -6.36 -2.06
N VAL A 83 -2.85 -5.53 -2.67
CA VAL A 83 -2.15 -4.44 -1.98
C VAL A 83 -2.52 -3.14 -2.66
N ILE A 84 -3.05 -2.20 -1.88
CA ILE A 84 -3.39 -0.87 -2.37
C ILE A 84 -2.27 0.06 -1.92
N GLY A 85 -1.55 0.64 -2.88
CA GLY A 85 -0.50 1.60 -2.59
C GLY A 85 -1.05 3.01 -2.47
N VAL A 86 -0.67 3.70 -1.41
CA VAL A 86 -1.08 5.09 -1.18
C VAL A 86 0.16 5.98 -1.22
N PRO A 87 0.27 6.88 -2.20
CA PRO A 87 1.38 7.81 -2.24
C PRO A 87 1.19 8.89 -1.17
N VAL A 88 2.16 8.97 -0.27
CA VAL A 88 2.15 9.96 0.80
C VAL A 88 2.92 11.20 0.33
N LYS A 89 2.42 12.37 0.68
CA LYS A 89 3.04 13.63 0.32
C LYS A 89 4.49 13.69 0.82
N SER A 90 5.39 14.08 -0.07
CA SER A 90 6.81 14.21 0.22
C SER A 90 7.21 15.67 0.25
N ARG A 91 8.38 15.96 0.82
CA ARG A 91 8.92 17.31 0.83
C ARG A 91 9.35 17.77 -0.56
N ALA A 92 9.91 16.85 -1.35
CA ALA A 92 10.52 17.21 -2.63
C ALA A 92 9.46 17.53 -3.69
N LEU A 93 8.54 16.62 -3.95
CA LEU A 93 7.60 16.76 -5.07
C LEU A 93 6.14 16.62 -4.63
N SER A 94 5.86 16.87 -3.36
CA SER A 94 4.48 16.88 -2.82
C SER A 94 3.69 15.61 -3.13
N GLY A 95 4.38 14.48 -3.22
CA GLY A 95 3.74 13.18 -3.45
C GLY A 95 3.83 12.65 -4.87
N VAL A 96 4.29 13.46 -5.83
CA VAL A 96 4.43 13.02 -7.23
C VAL A 96 5.51 11.94 -7.33
N ASP A 97 6.63 12.12 -6.63
CA ASP A 97 7.68 11.12 -6.55
C ASP A 97 7.20 9.83 -5.89
N SER A 98 6.36 9.95 -4.86
CA SER A 98 5.75 8.79 -4.21
C SER A 98 4.85 8.04 -5.19
N LEU A 99 4.04 8.75 -5.93
CA LEU A 99 3.16 8.15 -6.92
C LEU A 99 3.95 7.42 -8.00
N TYR A 100 4.98 8.06 -8.55
CA TYR A 100 5.81 7.42 -9.59
C TYR A 100 6.49 6.17 -9.07
N SER A 101 7.00 6.20 -7.85
CA SER A 101 7.65 5.03 -7.26
C SER A 101 6.68 3.85 -7.12
N ILE A 102 5.44 4.12 -6.81
CA ILE A 102 4.42 3.08 -6.64
C ILE A 102 3.99 2.51 -7.99
N VAL A 103 3.76 3.35 -8.99
CA VAL A 103 3.21 2.89 -10.27
C VAL A 103 4.27 2.36 -11.23
N GLN A 104 5.54 2.67 -11.02
CA GLN A 104 6.63 2.23 -11.89
C GLN A 104 7.32 0.96 -11.36
N MET A 105 6.53 -0.01 -10.97
CA MET A 105 7.07 -1.28 -10.50
C MET A 105 7.20 -2.28 -11.65
N PRO A 106 8.15 -3.23 -11.55
CA PRO A 106 8.28 -4.28 -12.57
C PRO A 106 6.99 -5.05 -12.77
N GLY A 107 6.80 -5.58 -13.96
CA GLY A 107 5.56 -6.20 -14.38
C GLY A 107 4.98 -7.25 -13.44
N GLY A 108 5.81 -8.08 -12.82
CA GLY A 108 5.33 -9.10 -11.90
C GLY A 108 4.76 -8.56 -10.61
N VAL A 109 5.42 -7.55 -10.06
CA VAL A 109 5.01 -6.89 -8.82
C VAL A 109 3.84 -5.96 -9.09
N ASP A 110 3.90 -5.26 -10.19
CA ASP A 110 2.90 -4.29 -10.61
C ASP A 110 1.49 -4.87 -10.66
N ARG A 111 1.38 -6.12 -11.00
CA ARG A 111 0.06 -6.74 -11.15
C ARG A 111 -0.74 -6.76 -9.86
N LYS A 112 -0.09 -6.76 -8.72
CA LYS A 112 -0.83 -6.82 -7.45
C LYS A 112 -1.11 -5.46 -6.88
N SER A 113 -0.07 -4.63 -6.73
CA SER A 113 -0.22 -3.36 -6.03
C SER A 113 -0.70 -2.24 -6.92
N THR A 114 -0.01 -2.05 -8.03
CA THR A 114 -0.35 -0.92 -8.89
C THR A 114 -1.54 -1.20 -9.76
N ARG A 115 -1.91 -2.45 -9.93
CA ARG A 115 -3.10 -2.73 -10.70
C ARG A 115 -4.35 -2.15 -10.06
N LEU A 116 -4.46 -2.20 -8.74
CA LEU A 116 -5.59 -1.60 -8.07
C LEU A 116 -5.58 -0.08 -8.22
N ASN A 117 -4.41 0.53 -8.13
CA ASN A 117 -4.27 1.95 -8.36
C ASN A 117 -4.33 2.30 -9.82
N SER A 118 -3.58 1.61 -10.63
CA SER A 118 -3.49 1.93 -12.05
C SER A 118 -4.72 1.53 -12.83
N SER A 119 -5.58 0.70 -12.29
CA SER A 119 -6.87 0.45 -12.92
C SER A 119 -7.67 1.72 -13.06
N HIS A 120 -7.65 2.56 -12.04
CA HIS A 120 -8.31 3.86 -12.12
C HIS A 120 -7.67 4.74 -13.17
N LEU A 121 -6.34 4.77 -13.21
CA LEU A 121 -5.63 5.57 -14.18
C LEU A 121 -5.90 5.07 -15.60
N LYS A 122 -5.85 3.78 -15.81
CA LYS A 122 -6.11 3.21 -17.12
C LYS A 122 -7.53 3.44 -17.60
N LEU A 123 -8.46 3.28 -16.71
CA LEU A 123 -9.86 3.52 -17.05
C LEU A 123 -10.11 4.98 -17.40
N SER A 124 -9.43 5.86 -16.73
CA SER A 124 -9.58 7.28 -17.00
C SER A 124 -8.93 7.67 -18.30
N ARG A 125 -7.95 6.91 -18.76
CA ARG A 125 -7.29 7.26 -19.96
C ARG A 125 -7.50 6.32 -21.09
N MET A 126 -7.91 5.25 -21.03
CA MET A 126 -7.98 4.55 -21.94
C MET A 126 -8.30 3.94 -22.35
N PRO A 127 -8.15 3.67 -22.79
CA PRO A 127 -8.21 2.78 -23.18
C PRO A 127 -7.24 2.24 -23.77
N SER A 128 -6.62 2.26 -23.94
CA SER A 128 -5.92 1.92 -24.43
C SER A 128 -5.31 1.37 -24.62
N SER A 129 -4.83 1.30 -24.75
CA SER A 129 -4.10 0.97 -25.05
C SER A 129 -3.72 0.11 -25.03
N ALA A 130 -4.01 -0.13 -24.82
CA ALA A 130 -3.65 -0.94 -24.90
C ALA A 130 -3.09 -1.55 -24.72
#